data_3874c5c8390b5472f38f923be318328a
#
_entry.id   3874c5c8390b5472f38f923be318328a
#
_cell.length_a   1.000
_cell.length_b   1.000
_cell.length_c   1.000
_cell.angle_alpha   90.00
_cell.angle_beta   90.00
_cell.angle_gamma   90.00
#
_symmetry.space_group_name_H-M   'P 1'
#
loop_
_entity.id
_entity.type
_entity.pdbx_description
1 polymer ?
#
loop_
_entity_poly.entity_id
_entity_poly.type
_entity_poly.pdbx_seq_one_letter_code
_entity_poly.pdbx_strand_id
1 'polypeptide(L)'
;MSFNKVNINKLFYLFVTTHLILWTLVPSLTNNNLPLDTIEHLAWGSNLDWGFNKHPPAVAFFLEIFYQIFGAQDWAYYLLSQIFVVIAFIVVFKLAGELFKDSTLSLISVLLLEGVYFYNFTTPEFNVNVCQLPFWALCVYYSWKLFDKQKVGFKDCFLLGVFAAIGFLSKYLFIYLLISIDLLFFYVIFIKKYKKFDFKYLVSVEAFIVLLIPHLIWLINNDYATITYGLARTGLEKSILSNHIIYPLIFLGKQIGILIPFFLMAFFLVKKFKYKISLKDKKLLFLIFVNLAPIALMFLTSMLTGSKIRTMWMTPFYLFFGVLIVYIFQAQINLKSLNRFISVFIILFIFSPFAYSYISITKKDKRTDYPGKQIAIKTQYSWNQDHKEFINVVLGDEWYAGNLSYHLKSRPVWEGIITKDKLNSLSKFTCIDNICIGYR
;
A
#
# COMPACT_ATOMS: atom_id res chain seq x y z
N MET A 1 30.57 18.32 12.05
CA MET A 1 30.42 17.07 12.80
C MET A 1 30.97 15.94 11.95
N SER A 2 31.99 15.22 12.42
CA SER A 2 32.49 14.03 11.69
C SER A 2 31.55 12.87 11.97
N PHE A 3 30.89 12.35 10.94
CA PHE A 3 29.99 11.19 11.00
C PHE A 3 30.67 9.88 11.46
N ASN A 4 31.98 9.87 11.64
CA ASN A 4 32.78 8.70 12.02
C ASN A 4 32.48 8.14 13.43
N LYS A 5 31.65 8.77 14.26
CA LYS A 5 31.24 8.28 15.58
C LYS A 5 29.75 7.93 15.70
N VAL A 6 28.94 8.17 14.67
CA VAL A 6 27.49 7.93 14.75
C VAL A 6 27.16 6.55 14.16
N ASN A 7 26.50 5.71 14.94
CA ASN A 7 26.03 4.42 14.46
C ASN A 7 24.81 4.64 13.53
N ILE A 8 25.02 4.54 12.23
CA ILE A 8 24.01 4.77 11.19
C ILE A 8 22.80 3.86 11.36
N ASN A 9 22.99 2.61 11.79
CA ASN A 9 21.87 1.70 12.05
C ASN A 9 20.99 2.24 13.19
N LYS A 10 21.58 2.83 14.24
CA LYS A 10 20.80 3.47 15.31
C LYS A 10 19.99 4.66 14.79
N LEU A 11 20.57 5.47 13.89
CA LEU A 11 19.83 6.58 13.25
C LEU A 11 18.68 6.06 12.39
N PHE A 12 18.88 4.99 11.65
CA PHE A 12 17.80 4.36 10.88
C PHE A 12 16.67 3.88 11.79
N TYR A 13 16.98 3.14 12.86
CA TYR A 13 15.94 2.69 13.80
C TYR A 13 15.26 3.84 14.53
N LEU A 14 16.00 4.90 14.89
CA LEU A 14 15.41 6.11 15.45
C LEU A 14 14.41 6.74 14.48
N PHE A 15 14.79 6.87 13.20
CA PHE A 15 13.92 7.42 12.15
C PHE A 15 12.62 6.60 12.02
N VAL A 16 12.71 5.30 11.80
CA VAL A 16 11.52 4.47 11.56
C VAL A 16 10.63 4.36 12.79
N THR A 17 11.21 4.35 14.01
CA THR A 17 10.45 4.37 15.27
C THR A 17 9.75 5.70 15.46
N THR A 18 10.42 6.83 15.21
CA THR A 18 9.81 8.16 15.31
C THR A 18 8.70 8.33 14.26
N HIS A 19 8.93 7.87 13.04
CA HIS A 19 7.91 7.85 11.97
C HIS A 19 6.67 7.05 12.39
N LEU A 20 6.86 5.82 12.88
CA LEU A 20 5.77 4.96 13.37
C LEU A 20 4.97 5.66 14.48
N ILE A 21 5.66 6.23 15.48
CA ILE A 21 5.01 6.90 16.60
C ILE A 21 4.24 8.13 16.14
N LEU A 22 4.85 9.01 15.34
CA LEU A 22 4.21 10.23 14.86
C LEU A 22 2.95 9.92 14.03
N TRP A 23 3.06 9.04 13.04
CA TRP A 23 1.95 8.72 12.15
C TRP A 23 0.91 7.75 12.75
N THR A 24 1.18 7.22 13.94
CA THR A 24 0.16 6.55 14.77
C THR A 24 -0.55 7.57 15.66
N LEU A 25 0.20 8.39 16.41
CA LEU A 25 -0.37 9.28 17.41
C LEU A 25 -1.11 10.48 16.79
N VAL A 26 -0.53 11.11 15.76
CA VAL A 26 -1.13 12.30 15.16
C VAL A 26 -2.56 12.06 14.69
N PRO A 27 -2.85 11.08 13.81
CA PRO A 27 -4.22 10.82 13.40
C PRO A 27 -5.11 10.32 14.55
N SER A 28 -4.57 9.56 15.51
CA SER A 28 -5.31 9.10 16.68
C SER A 28 -5.81 10.25 17.58
N LEU A 29 -5.08 11.36 17.62
CA LEU A 29 -5.42 12.51 18.44
C LEU A 29 -6.26 13.56 17.70
N THR A 30 -6.24 13.55 16.36
CA THR A 30 -6.87 14.60 15.55
C THR A 30 -8.10 14.14 14.76
N ASN A 31 -8.37 12.85 14.70
CA ASN A 31 -9.56 12.28 14.07
C ASN A 31 -10.52 11.72 15.12
N ASN A 32 -11.82 11.74 14.82
CA ASN A 32 -12.89 11.20 15.67
C ASN A 32 -13.41 9.84 15.19
N ASN A 33 -12.97 9.40 14.02
CA ASN A 33 -13.33 8.13 13.39
C ASN A 33 -12.22 7.69 12.43
N LEU A 34 -12.23 6.42 12.06
CA LEU A 34 -11.32 5.89 11.05
C LEU A 34 -11.67 6.41 9.63
N PRO A 35 -10.67 6.46 8.72
CA PRO A 35 -10.89 6.81 7.31
C PRO A 35 -11.82 5.85 6.59
N LEU A 36 -12.34 6.30 5.43
CA LEU A 36 -13.35 5.59 4.64
C LEU A 36 -12.92 4.16 4.27
N ASP A 37 -11.79 4.02 3.58
CA ASP A 37 -11.35 2.71 3.08
C ASP A 37 -11.07 1.75 4.25
N THR A 38 -10.61 2.26 5.40
CA THR A 38 -10.37 1.43 6.60
C THR A 38 -11.69 0.86 7.15
N ILE A 39 -12.75 1.68 7.26
CA ILE A 39 -14.08 1.24 7.71
C ILE A 39 -14.70 0.24 6.72
N GLU A 40 -14.61 0.51 5.40
CA GLU A 40 -15.09 -0.42 4.37
C GLU A 40 -14.44 -1.81 4.51
N HIS A 41 -13.11 -1.84 4.64
CA HIS A 41 -12.40 -3.12 4.80
C HIS A 41 -12.64 -3.79 6.16
N LEU A 42 -12.93 -3.03 7.22
CA LEU A 42 -13.38 -3.57 8.51
C LEU A 42 -14.79 -4.18 8.40
N ALA A 43 -15.69 -3.58 7.61
CA ALA A 43 -16.98 -4.18 7.33
C ALA A 43 -16.81 -5.52 6.62
N TRP A 44 -15.98 -5.58 5.59
CA TRP A 44 -15.67 -6.82 4.88
C TRP A 44 -14.97 -7.86 5.77
N GLY A 45 -14.05 -7.42 6.63
CA GLY A 45 -13.35 -8.27 7.60
C GLY A 45 -14.30 -9.00 8.55
N SER A 46 -15.44 -8.41 8.91
CA SER A 46 -16.44 -9.06 9.74
C SER A 46 -17.07 -10.30 9.09
N ASN A 47 -16.99 -10.44 7.78
CA ASN A 47 -17.52 -11.56 7.01
C ASN A 47 -16.43 -12.57 6.56
N LEU A 48 -15.15 -12.20 6.55
CA LEU A 48 -13.99 -13.05 6.20
C LEU A 48 -14.16 -13.85 4.91
N ASP A 49 -14.69 -13.26 3.85
CA ASP A 49 -14.80 -13.91 2.55
C ASP A 49 -13.50 -13.81 1.73
N TRP A 50 -13.35 -14.66 0.72
CA TRP A 50 -12.16 -14.72 -0.14
C TRP A 50 -12.11 -13.63 -1.22
N GLY A 51 -13.03 -12.69 -1.21
CA GLY A 51 -13.08 -11.52 -2.07
C GLY A 51 -14.27 -10.65 -1.72
N PHE A 52 -14.25 -9.42 -2.23
CA PHE A 52 -15.31 -8.44 -2.00
C PHE A 52 -15.62 -7.73 -3.31
N ASN A 53 -16.74 -6.99 -3.35
CA ASN A 53 -17.19 -6.31 -4.57
C ASN A 53 -16.14 -5.36 -5.20
N LYS A 54 -15.25 -4.78 -4.40
CA LYS A 54 -14.27 -3.78 -4.87
C LYS A 54 -12.83 -4.29 -4.91
N HIS A 55 -12.46 -5.18 -4.00
CA HIS A 55 -11.05 -5.55 -3.76
C HIS A 55 -10.87 -7.01 -3.35
N PRO A 56 -9.66 -7.59 -3.59
CA PRO A 56 -9.26 -8.87 -3.03
C PRO A 56 -9.19 -8.85 -1.50
N PRO A 57 -9.08 -10.01 -0.81
CA PRO A 57 -9.38 -10.14 0.62
C PRO A 57 -8.28 -9.68 1.59
N ALA A 58 -7.03 -9.53 1.17
CA ALA A 58 -5.91 -9.43 2.11
C ALA A 58 -6.03 -8.26 3.10
N VAL A 59 -6.51 -7.08 2.65
CA VAL A 59 -6.66 -5.90 3.52
C VAL A 59 -7.68 -6.17 4.62
N ALA A 60 -8.84 -6.75 4.25
CA ALA A 60 -9.89 -7.11 5.20
C ALA A 60 -9.38 -8.13 6.23
N PHE A 61 -8.59 -9.13 5.81
CA PHE A 61 -8.00 -10.12 6.70
C PHE A 61 -7.02 -9.50 7.71
N PHE A 62 -6.14 -8.61 7.28
CA PHE A 62 -5.22 -7.93 8.20
C PHE A 62 -5.96 -7.06 9.21
N LEU A 63 -7.00 -6.35 8.77
CA LEU A 63 -7.82 -5.51 9.65
C LEU A 63 -8.60 -6.35 10.65
N GLU A 64 -9.18 -7.48 10.22
CA GLU A 64 -9.93 -8.35 11.14
C GLU A 64 -9.02 -9.04 12.17
N ILE A 65 -7.80 -9.46 11.79
CA ILE A 65 -6.81 -9.95 12.76
C ILE A 65 -6.54 -8.88 13.83
N PHE A 66 -6.39 -7.61 13.44
CA PHE A 66 -6.20 -6.52 14.40
C PHE A 66 -7.45 -6.25 15.23
N TYR A 67 -8.64 -6.37 14.63
CA TYR A 67 -9.90 -6.23 15.35
C TYR A 67 -10.04 -7.31 16.46
N GLN A 68 -9.71 -8.54 16.16
CA GLN A 68 -9.75 -9.63 17.14
C GLN A 68 -8.79 -9.43 18.33
N ILE A 69 -7.72 -8.65 18.13
CA ILE A 69 -6.72 -8.35 19.18
C ILE A 69 -7.10 -7.08 19.96
N PHE A 70 -7.48 -6.00 19.26
CA PHE A 70 -7.63 -4.67 19.83
C PHE A 70 -9.07 -4.17 19.88
N GLY A 71 -10.01 -4.82 19.21
CA GLY A 71 -11.39 -4.36 19.08
C GLY A 71 -11.52 -3.01 18.38
N ALA A 72 -12.55 -2.26 18.72
CA ALA A 72 -12.84 -0.94 18.16
C ALA A 72 -11.95 0.18 18.77
N GLN A 73 -10.64 0.06 18.59
CA GLN A 73 -9.65 1.04 19.05
C GLN A 73 -8.95 1.70 17.85
N ASP A 74 -9.35 2.90 17.49
CA ASP A 74 -8.89 3.59 16.26
C ASP A 74 -7.36 3.66 16.14
N TRP A 75 -6.65 3.91 17.26
CA TRP A 75 -5.18 3.98 17.26
C TRP A 75 -4.52 2.70 16.75
N ALA A 76 -5.12 1.53 16.97
CA ALA A 76 -4.56 0.25 16.55
C ALA A 76 -4.50 0.13 15.00
N TYR A 77 -5.46 0.70 14.30
CA TYR A 77 -5.51 0.66 12.83
C TYR A 77 -4.54 1.68 12.20
N TYR A 78 -4.33 2.82 12.86
CA TYR A 78 -3.22 3.71 12.50
C TYR A 78 -1.87 3.03 12.74
N LEU A 79 -1.70 2.33 13.86
CA LEU A 79 -0.49 1.54 14.15
C LEU A 79 -0.27 0.44 13.09
N LEU A 80 -1.31 -0.33 12.73
CA LEU A 80 -1.24 -1.35 11.68
C LEU A 80 -0.67 -0.74 10.38
N SER A 81 -1.22 0.40 9.97
CA SER A 81 -0.77 1.11 8.78
C SER A 81 0.72 1.45 8.85
N GLN A 82 1.17 1.98 9.99
CA GLN A 82 2.58 2.34 10.17
C GLN A 82 3.52 1.13 10.26
N ILE A 83 3.07 0.01 10.81
CA ILE A 83 3.83 -1.25 10.80
C ILE A 83 4.12 -1.65 9.35
N PHE A 84 3.14 -1.58 8.45
CA PHE A 84 3.32 -1.94 7.04
C PHE A 84 4.31 -1.01 6.33
N VAL A 85 4.22 0.30 6.57
CA VAL A 85 5.17 1.30 6.04
C VAL A 85 6.58 1.03 6.55
N VAL A 86 6.75 0.83 7.85
CA VAL A 86 8.06 0.61 8.49
C VAL A 86 8.69 -0.71 8.02
N ILE A 87 7.92 -1.79 7.87
CA ILE A 87 8.44 -3.04 7.28
C ILE A 87 8.98 -2.77 5.87
N ALA A 88 8.25 -2.01 5.04
CA ALA A 88 8.73 -1.65 3.72
C ALA A 88 10.03 -0.86 3.78
N PHE A 89 10.17 0.13 4.67
CA PHE A 89 11.40 0.91 4.86
C PHE A 89 12.57 0.05 5.32
N ILE A 90 12.34 -0.90 6.23
CA ILE A 90 13.37 -1.86 6.69
C ILE A 90 13.87 -2.70 5.51
N VAL A 91 12.98 -3.17 4.64
CA VAL A 91 13.37 -3.97 3.47
C VAL A 91 14.12 -3.11 2.44
N VAL A 92 13.70 -1.86 2.21
CA VAL A 92 14.41 -0.90 1.35
C VAL A 92 15.83 -0.64 1.89
N PHE A 93 15.96 -0.37 3.20
CA PHE A 93 17.26 -0.17 3.83
C PHE A 93 18.17 -1.40 3.68
N LYS A 94 17.63 -2.59 3.89
CA LYS A 94 18.35 -3.86 3.75
C LYS A 94 18.83 -4.09 2.32
N LEU A 95 17.96 -3.89 1.31
CA LEU A 95 18.34 -4.01 -0.09
C LEU A 95 19.41 -2.99 -0.47
N ALA A 96 19.25 -1.74 -0.05
CA ALA A 96 20.25 -0.69 -0.27
C ALA A 96 21.62 -1.08 0.33
N GLY A 97 21.64 -1.65 1.54
CA GLY A 97 22.86 -2.16 2.19
C GLY A 97 23.54 -3.27 1.39
N GLU A 98 22.77 -4.18 0.78
CA GLU A 98 23.34 -5.22 -0.09
C GLU A 98 23.91 -4.65 -1.39
N LEU A 99 23.29 -3.60 -1.94
CA LEU A 99 23.74 -2.96 -3.18
C LEU A 99 24.95 -2.07 -3.00
N PHE A 100 24.95 -1.20 -1.99
CA PHE A 100 25.98 -0.18 -1.78
C PHE A 100 27.17 -0.69 -0.94
N LYS A 101 26.92 -1.61 -0.01
CA LYS A 101 27.87 -1.99 1.06
C LYS A 101 28.25 -0.76 1.93
N ASP A 102 27.36 0.22 2.01
CA ASP A 102 27.50 1.48 2.74
C ASP A 102 26.17 1.83 3.44
N SER A 103 26.20 1.85 4.77
CA SER A 103 25.02 2.13 5.58
C SER A 103 24.54 3.59 5.45
N THR A 104 25.45 4.54 5.18
CA THR A 104 25.11 5.95 4.99
C THR A 104 24.29 6.15 3.73
N LEU A 105 24.72 5.56 2.60
CA LEU A 105 23.97 5.59 1.36
C LEU A 105 22.63 4.87 1.48
N SER A 106 22.59 3.79 2.26
CA SER A 106 21.35 3.06 2.56
C SER A 106 20.36 3.91 3.34
N LEU A 107 20.82 4.62 4.38
CA LEU A 107 20.00 5.54 5.15
C LEU A 107 19.48 6.68 4.27
N ILE A 108 20.34 7.34 3.50
CA ILE A 108 19.96 8.42 2.58
C ILE A 108 18.86 7.95 1.61
N SER A 109 18.96 6.71 1.08
CA SER A 109 17.98 6.14 0.18
C SER A 109 16.59 6.04 0.80
N VAL A 110 16.51 5.70 2.09
CA VAL A 110 15.23 5.63 2.80
C VAL A 110 14.73 7.02 3.19
N LEU A 111 15.62 7.90 3.67
CA LEU A 111 15.22 9.28 4.05
C LEU A 111 14.65 10.07 2.86
N LEU A 112 15.09 9.80 1.63
CA LEU A 112 14.52 10.40 0.42
C LEU A 112 13.04 10.10 0.24
N LEU A 113 12.52 8.99 0.81
CA LEU A 113 11.11 8.61 0.70
C LEU A 113 10.18 9.60 1.44
N GLU A 114 10.69 10.35 2.43
CA GLU A 114 9.93 11.42 3.06
C GLU A 114 9.53 12.55 2.09
N GLY A 115 10.23 12.67 0.97
CA GLY A 115 9.86 13.56 -0.13
C GLY A 115 8.67 13.07 -0.97
N VAL A 116 8.12 11.89 -0.66
CA VAL A 116 6.96 11.32 -1.36
C VAL A 116 5.81 11.16 -0.37
N TYR A 117 4.78 11.99 -0.49
CA TYR A 117 3.67 12.04 0.49
C TYR A 117 2.90 10.73 0.64
N PHE A 118 3.08 9.78 -0.27
CA PHE A 118 2.51 8.43 -0.17
C PHE A 118 3.07 7.60 0.98
N TYR A 119 4.22 7.98 1.54
CA TYR A 119 4.87 7.22 2.62
C TYR A 119 4.74 7.91 3.99
N ASN A 120 4.06 9.06 4.02
CA ASN A 120 3.79 9.81 5.23
C ASN A 120 2.34 10.30 5.28
N PHE A 121 1.98 11.38 4.61
CA PHE A 121 0.70 12.09 4.73
C PHE A 121 -0.54 11.23 4.43
N THR A 122 -0.47 10.26 3.51
CA THR A 122 -1.62 9.40 3.14
C THR A 122 -1.63 8.07 3.87
N THR A 123 -0.58 7.75 4.65
CA THR A 123 -0.46 6.46 5.34
C THR A 123 -1.36 6.26 6.56
N PRO A 124 -1.98 7.27 7.19
CA PRO A 124 -2.97 7.01 8.24
C PRO A 124 -4.13 6.12 7.79
N GLU A 125 -4.51 6.16 6.52
CA GLU A 125 -5.55 5.29 5.99
C GLU A 125 -4.98 3.92 5.60
N PHE A 126 -5.25 2.88 6.42
CA PHE A 126 -4.91 1.52 6.04
C PHE A 126 -5.84 1.02 4.96
N ASN A 127 -5.34 0.97 3.75
CA ASN A 127 -6.08 0.60 2.55
C ASN A 127 -5.23 -0.30 1.63
N VAL A 128 -5.78 -0.66 0.47
CA VAL A 128 -5.10 -1.52 -0.51
C VAL A 128 -3.73 -1.00 -0.96
N ASN A 129 -3.49 0.34 -0.93
CA ASN A 129 -2.23 0.92 -1.36
C ASN A 129 -1.14 0.77 -0.29
N VAL A 130 -1.49 0.94 0.98
CA VAL A 130 -0.57 0.75 2.11
C VAL A 130 -0.32 -0.74 2.35
N CYS A 131 -1.37 -1.56 2.29
CA CYS A 131 -1.28 -3.00 2.52
C CYS A 131 -0.26 -3.69 1.60
N GLN A 132 -0.16 -3.28 0.33
CA GLN A 132 0.78 -3.90 -0.60
C GLN A 132 2.25 -3.48 -0.41
N LEU A 133 2.56 -2.39 0.35
CA LEU A 133 3.92 -1.86 0.47
C LEU A 133 4.97 -2.88 0.95
N PRO A 134 4.79 -3.60 2.07
CA PRO A 134 5.78 -4.56 2.53
C PRO A 134 5.96 -5.73 1.55
N PHE A 135 4.89 -6.16 0.90
CA PHE A 135 4.95 -7.27 -0.07
C PHE A 135 5.64 -6.83 -1.36
N TRP A 136 5.43 -5.59 -1.82
CA TRP A 136 6.17 -5.00 -2.92
C TRP A 136 7.67 -4.97 -2.60
N ALA A 137 8.02 -4.48 -1.41
CA ALA A 137 9.42 -4.42 -0.96
C ALA A 137 10.05 -5.82 -0.89
N LEU A 138 9.34 -6.80 -0.30
CA LEU A 138 9.82 -8.18 -0.16
C LEU A 138 9.95 -8.88 -1.51
N CYS A 139 9.02 -8.68 -2.46
CA CYS A 139 9.16 -9.21 -3.81
C CYS A 139 10.41 -8.66 -4.52
N VAL A 140 10.67 -7.36 -4.44
CA VAL A 140 11.88 -6.76 -4.99
C VAL A 140 13.12 -7.33 -4.30
N TYR A 141 13.11 -7.47 -2.98
CA TYR A 141 14.24 -8.01 -2.22
C TYR A 141 14.56 -9.48 -2.58
N TYR A 142 13.54 -10.35 -2.64
CA TYR A 142 13.77 -11.76 -3.00
C TYR A 142 14.10 -11.93 -4.48
N SER A 143 13.54 -11.09 -5.36
CA SER A 143 13.97 -11.02 -6.76
C SER A 143 15.43 -10.62 -6.89
N TRP A 144 15.90 -9.65 -6.09
CA TRP A 144 17.33 -9.30 -6.02
C TRP A 144 18.19 -10.49 -5.59
N LYS A 145 17.80 -11.21 -4.55
CA LYS A 145 18.52 -12.41 -4.11
C LYS A 145 18.63 -13.47 -5.19
N LEU A 146 17.54 -13.69 -5.92
CA LEU A 146 17.54 -14.64 -7.05
C LEU A 146 18.33 -14.11 -8.23
N PHE A 147 18.37 -12.79 -8.43
CA PHE A 147 19.11 -12.15 -9.50
C PHE A 147 20.62 -12.14 -9.25
N ASP A 148 21.06 -11.81 -8.03
CA ASP A 148 22.49 -11.67 -7.68
C ASP A 148 23.20 -13.02 -7.51
N LYS A 149 22.56 -13.99 -6.85
CA LYS A 149 23.13 -15.32 -6.59
C LYS A 149 23.24 -16.16 -7.84
N GLN A 150 24.34 -16.91 -8.00
CA GLN A 150 24.50 -17.87 -9.09
C GLN A 150 23.62 -19.14 -8.90
N LYS A 151 23.51 -19.62 -7.66
CA LYS A 151 22.64 -20.76 -7.33
C LYS A 151 21.27 -20.27 -6.88
N VAL A 152 20.24 -20.76 -7.52
CA VAL A 152 18.84 -20.49 -7.18
C VAL A 152 18.49 -21.24 -5.90
N GLY A 153 18.04 -20.52 -4.89
CA GLY A 153 17.59 -21.08 -3.62
C GLY A 153 16.11 -21.39 -3.62
N PHE A 154 15.71 -22.62 -3.24
CA PHE A 154 14.30 -23.01 -3.12
C PHE A 154 13.53 -22.07 -2.20
N LYS A 155 14.07 -21.78 -1.01
CA LYS A 155 13.45 -20.86 -0.05
C LYS A 155 13.21 -19.46 -0.62
N ASP A 156 14.19 -18.92 -1.37
CA ASP A 156 14.06 -17.57 -1.95
C ASP A 156 12.96 -17.55 -3.03
N CYS A 157 12.83 -18.63 -3.83
CA CYS A 157 11.73 -18.78 -4.80
C CYS A 157 10.37 -18.91 -4.11
N PHE A 158 10.26 -19.80 -3.10
CA PHE A 158 9.01 -19.98 -2.35
C PHE A 158 8.52 -18.68 -1.71
N LEU A 159 9.41 -17.95 -1.03
CA LEU A 159 9.06 -16.68 -0.39
C LEU A 159 8.71 -15.60 -1.41
N LEU A 160 9.35 -15.57 -2.58
CA LEU A 160 8.94 -14.67 -3.66
C LEU A 160 7.49 -14.96 -4.08
N GLY A 161 7.13 -16.23 -4.29
CA GLY A 161 5.76 -16.62 -4.67
C GLY A 161 4.72 -16.27 -3.60
N VAL A 162 5.03 -16.53 -2.31
CA VAL A 162 4.15 -16.18 -1.19
C VAL A 162 3.91 -14.67 -1.11
N PHE A 163 4.97 -13.85 -1.16
CA PHE A 163 4.80 -12.40 -1.08
C PHE A 163 4.16 -11.82 -2.33
N ALA A 164 4.41 -12.41 -3.50
CA ALA A 164 3.72 -12.06 -4.74
C ALA A 164 2.19 -12.30 -4.61
N ALA A 165 1.79 -13.45 -4.07
CA ALA A 165 0.39 -13.79 -3.87
C ALA A 165 -0.29 -12.82 -2.89
N ILE A 166 0.30 -12.57 -1.72
CA ILE A 166 -0.29 -11.66 -0.72
C ILE A 166 -0.34 -10.23 -1.27
N GLY A 167 0.69 -9.78 -1.99
CA GLY A 167 0.70 -8.48 -2.64
C GLY A 167 -0.40 -8.35 -3.70
N PHE A 168 -0.60 -9.37 -4.53
CA PHE A 168 -1.66 -9.41 -5.52
C PHE A 168 -3.06 -9.48 -4.87
N LEU A 169 -3.21 -10.27 -3.80
CA LEU A 169 -4.44 -10.33 -2.99
C LEU A 169 -4.70 -9.04 -2.19
N SER A 170 -3.71 -8.16 -2.05
CA SER A 170 -3.92 -6.81 -1.52
C SER A 170 -4.48 -5.87 -2.60
N LYS A 171 -3.96 -5.96 -3.83
CA LYS A 171 -4.42 -5.17 -4.98
C LYS A 171 -3.92 -5.74 -6.31
N TYR A 172 -4.80 -5.90 -7.29
CA TYR A 172 -4.43 -6.44 -8.60
C TYR A 172 -3.36 -5.64 -9.36
N LEU A 173 -3.24 -4.34 -9.09
CA LEU A 173 -2.17 -3.52 -9.70
C LEU A 173 -0.75 -3.97 -9.30
N PHE A 174 -0.62 -4.83 -8.32
CA PHE A 174 0.64 -5.50 -7.99
C PHE A 174 1.22 -6.29 -9.18
N ILE A 175 0.37 -6.68 -10.13
CA ILE A 175 0.76 -7.37 -11.36
C ILE A 175 1.83 -6.63 -12.16
N TYR A 176 1.84 -5.29 -12.13
CA TYR A 176 2.84 -4.48 -12.84
C TYR A 176 4.27 -4.71 -12.34
N LEU A 177 4.43 -4.94 -11.02
CA LEU A 177 5.72 -5.35 -10.47
C LEU A 177 6.08 -6.76 -10.93
N LEU A 178 5.14 -7.71 -10.86
CA LEU A 178 5.39 -9.10 -11.22
C LEU A 178 5.81 -9.22 -12.69
N ILE A 179 5.07 -8.60 -13.60
CA ILE A 179 5.45 -8.54 -15.03
C ILE A 179 6.83 -7.91 -15.21
N SER A 180 7.15 -6.84 -14.46
CA SER A 180 8.47 -6.20 -14.57
C SER A 180 9.60 -7.11 -14.10
N ILE A 181 9.39 -7.90 -13.05
CA ILE A 181 10.33 -8.91 -12.56
C ILE A 181 10.49 -10.04 -13.61
N ASP A 182 9.39 -10.54 -14.16
CA ASP A 182 9.40 -11.57 -15.17
C ASP A 182 10.14 -11.11 -16.44
N LEU A 183 9.89 -9.87 -16.89
CA LEU A 183 10.61 -9.26 -18.02
C LEU A 183 12.11 -9.15 -17.74
N LEU A 184 12.51 -8.79 -16.51
CA LEU A 184 13.91 -8.75 -16.11
C LEU A 184 14.54 -10.15 -16.19
N PHE A 185 13.90 -11.17 -15.59
CA PHE A 185 14.42 -12.54 -15.62
C PHE A 185 14.44 -13.11 -17.04
N PHE A 186 13.42 -12.87 -17.84
CA PHE A 186 13.42 -13.21 -19.26
C PHE A 186 14.62 -12.57 -19.98
N TYR A 187 14.84 -11.29 -19.79
CA TYR A 187 15.95 -10.56 -20.41
C TYR A 187 17.32 -11.12 -20.03
N VAL A 188 17.54 -11.40 -18.73
CA VAL A 188 18.86 -11.87 -18.25
C VAL A 188 19.14 -13.34 -18.54
N ILE A 189 18.09 -14.17 -18.64
CA ILE A 189 18.21 -15.62 -18.91
C ILE A 189 18.32 -15.88 -20.42
N PHE A 190 17.37 -15.34 -21.20
CA PHE A 190 17.25 -15.73 -22.61
C PHE A 190 17.97 -14.75 -23.56
N ILE A 191 17.98 -13.45 -23.26
CA ILE A 191 18.60 -12.46 -24.16
C ILE A 191 20.08 -12.22 -23.80
N LYS A 192 20.38 -11.87 -22.56
CA LYS A 192 21.75 -11.59 -22.12
C LYS A 192 22.54 -12.83 -21.71
N LYS A 193 21.85 -13.92 -21.38
CA LYS A 193 22.44 -15.18 -20.94
C LYS A 193 23.38 -15.03 -19.74
N TYR A 194 23.07 -14.07 -18.86
CA TYR A 194 23.84 -13.86 -17.62
C TYR A 194 23.55 -14.94 -16.58
N LYS A 195 22.38 -15.57 -16.68
CA LYS A 195 21.93 -16.66 -15.81
C LYS A 195 21.41 -17.81 -16.68
N LYS A 196 21.48 -19.02 -16.12
CA LYS A 196 20.81 -20.18 -16.69
C LYS A 196 19.42 -20.29 -16.10
N PHE A 197 18.47 -20.79 -16.88
CA PHE A 197 17.16 -21.18 -16.38
C PHE A 197 17.34 -22.32 -15.33
N ASP A 198 16.63 -22.21 -14.21
CA ASP A 198 16.57 -23.23 -13.16
C ASP A 198 15.10 -23.53 -12.88
N PHE A 199 14.70 -24.79 -12.90
CA PHE A 199 13.32 -25.21 -12.63
C PHE A 199 12.79 -24.76 -11.26
N LYS A 200 13.68 -24.43 -10.30
CA LYS A 200 13.28 -23.87 -9.01
C LYS A 200 12.54 -22.55 -9.14
N TYR A 201 12.68 -21.80 -10.25
CA TYR A 201 11.86 -20.61 -10.48
C TYR A 201 10.37 -20.93 -10.55
N LEU A 202 10.00 -22.15 -10.97
CA LEU A 202 8.60 -22.58 -11.01
C LEU A 202 7.98 -22.66 -9.60
N VAL A 203 8.79 -22.88 -8.55
CA VAL A 203 8.31 -22.88 -7.16
C VAL A 203 7.68 -21.54 -6.79
N SER A 204 8.18 -20.41 -7.31
CA SER A 204 7.54 -19.10 -7.06
C SER A 204 6.18 -18.98 -7.75
N VAL A 205 6.07 -19.52 -8.96
CA VAL A 205 4.80 -19.55 -9.71
C VAL A 205 3.79 -20.48 -9.04
N GLU A 206 4.24 -21.66 -8.63
CA GLU A 206 3.40 -22.64 -7.93
C GLU A 206 2.88 -22.09 -6.61
N ALA A 207 3.74 -21.54 -5.76
CA ALA A 207 3.34 -20.93 -4.50
C ALA A 207 2.37 -19.76 -4.71
N PHE A 208 2.60 -18.93 -5.73
CA PHE A 208 1.70 -17.84 -6.12
C PHE A 208 0.31 -18.38 -6.50
N ILE A 209 0.25 -19.33 -7.41
CA ILE A 209 -1.03 -19.89 -7.91
C ILE A 209 -1.79 -20.58 -6.76
N VAL A 210 -1.13 -21.45 -5.98
CA VAL A 210 -1.77 -22.17 -4.87
C VAL A 210 -2.43 -21.24 -3.88
N LEU A 211 -1.77 -20.14 -3.50
CA LEU A 211 -2.35 -19.16 -2.58
C LEU A 211 -3.48 -18.33 -3.20
N LEU A 212 -3.56 -18.24 -4.52
CA LEU A 212 -4.66 -17.54 -5.20
C LEU A 212 -5.91 -18.41 -5.39
N ILE A 213 -5.80 -19.75 -5.31
CA ILE A 213 -6.91 -20.67 -5.61
C ILE A 213 -8.22 -20.29 -4.89
N PRO A 214 -8.23 -20.02 -3.57
CA PRO A 214 -9.48 -19.68 -2.87
C PRO A 214 -10.14 -18.40 -3.43
N HIS A 215 -9.33 -17.39 -3.73
CA HIS A 215 -9.82 -16.16 -4.33
C HIS A 215 -10.30 -16.35 -5.78
N LEU A 216 -9.62 -17.17 -6.57
CA LEU A 216 -10.04 -17.48 -7.95
C LEU A 216 -11.39 -18.22 -7.97
N ILE A 217 -11.59 -19.17 -7.04
CA ILE A 217 -12.89 -19.85 -6.88
C ILE A 217 -13.97 -18.83 -6.52
N TRP A 218 -13.67 -17.93 -5.55
CA TRP A 218 -14.59 -16.87 -5.16
C TRP A 218 -14.95 -15.95 -6.34
N LEU A 219 -13.96 -15.54 -7.14
CA LEU A 219 -14.17 -14.69 -8.32
C LEU A 219 -15.14 -15.32 -9.33
N ILE A 220 -14.97 -16.61 -9.62
CA ILE A 220 -15.85 -17.35 -10.56
C ILE A 220 -17.28 -17.38 -9.99
N ASN A 221 -17.44 -17.68 -8.71
CA ASN A 221 -18.74 -17.77 -8.06
C ASN A 221 -19.44 -16.42 -7.85
N ASN A 222 -18.72 -15.30 -8.00
CA ASN A 222 -19.23 -13.92 -7.80
C ASN A 222 -19.09 -13.06 -9.08
N ASP A 223 -19.24 -13.66 -10.26
CA ASP A 223 -19.30 -12.98 -11.56
C ASP A 223 -18.16 -11.99 -11.79
N TYR A 224 -16.95 -12.32 -11.30
CA TYR A 224 -15.76 -11.47 -11.40
C TYR A 224 -15.93 -10.04 -10.84
N ALA A 225 -16.73 -9.88 -9.80
CA ALA A 225 -17.17 -8.59 -9.26
C ALA A 225 -16.01 -7.59 -9.04
N THR A 226 -14.88 -8.02 -8.45
CA THR A 226 -13.70 -7.15 -8.22
C THR A 226 -13.04 -6.68 -9.51
N ILE A 227 -13.01 -7.52 -10.54
CA ILE A 227 -12.43 -7.19 -11.85
C ILE A 227 -13.34 -6.20 -12.56
N THR A 228 -14.64 -6.47 -12.60
CA THR A 228 -15.65 -5.60 -13.20
C THR A 228 -15.65 -4.21 -12.55
N TYR A 229 -15.60 -4.17 -11.22
CA TYR A 229 -15.45 -2.90 -10.48
C TYR A 229 -14.16 -2.16 -10.85
N GLY A 230 -13.03 -2.86 -10.92
CA GLY A 230 -11.74 -2.28 -11.30
C GLY A 230 -11.78 -1.66 -12.70
N LEU A 231 -12.35 -2.36 -13.67
CA LEU A 231 -12.50 -1.88 -15.05
C LEU A 231 -13.43 -0.66 -15.12
N ALA A 232 -14.59 -0.71 -14.48
CA ALA A 232 -15.53 0.43 -14.41
C ALA A 232 -14.85 1.68 -13.78
N ARG A 233 -14.00 1.47 -12.76
CA ARG A 233 -13.27 2.54 -12.07
C ARG A 233 -12.24 3.26 -12.95
N THR A 234 -11.75 2.61 -14.00
CA THR A 234 -10.82 3.19 -14.99
C THR A 234 -11.50 4.06 -16.04
N GLY A 235 -12.84 3.99 -16.15
CA GLY A 235 -13.61 4.69 -17.16
C GLY A 235 -13.44 4.12 -18.58
N LEU A 236 -13.05 2.85 -18.69
CA LEU A 236 -12.77 2.16 -19.96
C LEU A 236 -13.97 2.18 -20.91
N GLU A 237 -15.18 1.98 -20.38
CA GLU A 237 -16.43 1.96 -21.13
C GLU A 237 -16.78 3.30 -21.82
N LYS A 238 -16.21 4.41 -21.32
CA LYS A 238 -16.40 5.77 -21.83
C LYS A 238 -15.19 6.32 -22.54
N SER A 239 -14.27 5.45 -22.96
CA SER A 239 -13.01 5.86 -23.61
C SER A 239 -13.29 6.39 -25.02
N ILE A 240 -12.80 7.61 -25.28
CA ILE A 240 -12.77 8.23 -26.62
C ILE A 240 -11.32 8.32 -27.07
N LEU A 241 -11.10 8.44 -28.38
CA LEU A 241 -9.74 8.42 -28.97
C LEU A 241 -8.77 9.43 -28.31
N SER A 242 -9.24 10.62 -27.93
CA SER A 242 -8.41 11.62 -27.25
C SER A 242 -7.91 11.17 -25.88
N ASN A 243 -8.61 10.25 -25.18
CA ASN A 243 -8.21 9.74 -23.87
C ASN A 243 -6.90 8.97 -23.94
N HIS A 244 -6.58 8.32 -25.06
CA HIS A 244 -5.34 7.58 -25.29
C HIS A 244 -4.09 8.48 -25.31
N ILE A 245 -4.27 9.80 -25.45
CA ILE A 245 -3.19 10.79 -25.39
C ILE A 245 -3.30 11.62 -24.09
N ILE A 246 -4.50 12.13 -23.79
CA ILE A 246 -4.70 13.07 -22.69
C ILE A 246 -4.45 12.41 -21.33
N TYR A 247 -4.99 11.21 -21.07
CA TYR A 247 -4.85 10.56 -19.78
C TYR A 247 -3.41 10.13 -19.46
N PRO A 248 -2.62 9.53 -20.38
CA PRO A 248 -1.20 9.29 -20.14
C PRO A 248 -0.40 10.56 -19.84
N LEU A 249 -0.66 11.68 -20.54
CA LEU A 249 0.03 12.94 -20.28
C LEU A 249 -0.35 13.54 -18.92
N ILE A 250 -1.63 13.52 -18.54
CA ILE A 250 -2.09 13.91 -17.21
C ILE A 250 -1.46 13.01 -16.15
N PHE A 251 -1.38 11.71 -16.40
CA PHE A 251 -0.72 10.77 -15.50
C PHE A 251 0.73 11.17 -15.27
N LEU A 252 1.54 11.37 -16.32
CA LEU A 252 2.94 11.79 -16.20
C LEU A 252 3.10 13.12 -15.46
N GLY A 253 2.28 14.13 -15.80
CA GLY A 253 2.33 15.42 -15.12
C GLY A 253 2.07 15.31 -13.62
N LYS A 254 1.11 14.48 -13.23
CA LYS A 254 0.83 14.21 -11.81
C LYS A 254 1.99 13.48 -11.12
N GLN A 255 2.62 12.49 -11.77
CA GLN A 255 3.77 11.81 -11.20
C GLN A 255 4.96 12.74 -10.98
N ILE A 256 5.24 13.63 -11.94
CA ILE A 256 6.26 14.67 -11.76
C ILE A 256 5.93 15.56 -10.56
N GLY A 257 4.68 16.03 -10.45
CA GLY A 257 4.24 16.87 -9.33
C GLY A 257 4.45 16.21 -7.96
N ILE A 258 4.13 14.91 -7.84
CA ILE A 258 4.31 14.14 -6.59
C ILE A 258 5.79 14.04 -6.21
N LEU A 259 6.66 13.91 -7.18
CA LEU A 259 8.09 13.69 -6.97
C LEU A 259 8.89 15.00 -6.81
N ILE A 260 8.27 16.19 -6.89
CA ILE A 260 8.98 17.46 -6.71
C ILE A 260 9.72 17.52 -5.36
N PRO A 261 9.11 17.25 -4.20
CA PRO A 261 9.85 17.32 -2.92
C PRO A 261 10.98 16.27 -2.85
N PHE A 262 10.76 15.07 -3.40
CA PHE A 262 11.77 14.03 -3.52
C PHE A 262 12.98 14.50 -4.34
N PHE A 263 12.75 15.07 -5.52
CA PHE A 263 13.82 15.59 -6.38
C PHE A 263 14.50 16.82 -5.76
N LEU A 264 13.79 17.65 -5.03
CA LEU A 264 14.38 18.76 -4.27
C LEU A 264 15.36 18.22 -3.21
N MET A 265 14.98 17.19 -2.46
CA MET A 265 15.90 16.53 -1.52
C MET A 265 17.12 15.94 -2.25
N ALA A 266 16.90 15.22 -3.36
CA ALA A 266 17.98 14.63 -4.15
C ALA A 266 18.94 15.69 -4.74
N PHE A 267 18.40 16.84 -5.14
CA PHE A 267 19.20 17.96 -5.66
C PHE A 267 20.25 18.46 -4.65
N PHE A 268 19.89 18.51 -3.37
CA PHE A 268 20.83 18.94 -2.33
C PHE A 268 21.88 17.89 -1.95
N LEU A 269 21.70 16.63 -2.37
CA LEU A 269 22.70 15.58 -2.19
C LEU A 269 23.80 15.63 -3.23
N VAL A 270 23.48 16.01 -4.47
CA VAL A 270 24.34 15.84 -5.64
C VAL A 270 25.03 17.15 -5.99
N LYS A 271 26.35 17.20 -5.99
CA LYS A 271 27.11 18.41 -6.34
C LYS A 271 27.19 18.66 -7.85
N LYS A 272 27.21 17.60 -8.65
CA LYS A 272 27.31 17.66 -10.11
C LYS A 272 26.47 16.55 -10.71
N PHE A 273 25.54 16.89 -11.61
CA PHE A 273 24.69 15.92 -12.29
C PHE A 273 25.45 15.29 -13.49
N LYS A 274 26.58 14.64 -13.20
CA LYS A 274 27.29 13.83 -14.19
C LYS A 274 26.95 12.37 -13.93
N TYR A 275 26.31 11.73 -14.87
CA TYR A 275 25.99 10.31 -14.77
C TYR A 275 26.40 9.58 -16.04
N LYS A 276 26.76 8.30 -15.88
CA LYS A 276 27.02 7.39 -17.01
C LYS A 276 26.13 6.16 -16.78
N ILE A 277 25.03 6.10 -17.50
CA ILE A 277 24.15 4.93 -17.47
C ILE A 277 24.81 3.83 -18.31
N SER A 278 25.08 2.71 -17.69
CA SER A 278 25.56 1.50 -18.36
C SER A 278 24.68 0.32 -18.03
N LEU A 279 23.94 -0.17 -19.01
CA LEU A 279 23.10 -1.38 -18.88
C LEU A 279 23.95 -2.67 -18.74
N LYS A 280 25.29 -2.56 -18.81
CA LYS A 280 26.22 -3.65 -18.43
C LYS A 280 26.34 -3.81 -16.91
N ASP A 281 26.02 -2.76 -16.14
CA ASP A 281 25.97 -2.81 -14.70
C ASP A 281 24.69 -3.55 -14.26
N LYS A 282 24.87 -4.75 -13.72
CA LYS A 282 23.79 -5.64 -13.30
C LYS A 282 22.92 -5.02 -12.21
N LYS A 283 23.51 -4.28 -11.26
CA LYS A 283 22.78 -3.64 -10.16
C LYS A 283 21.90 -2.51 -10.69
N LEU A 284 22.45 -1.68 -11.57
CA LEU A 284 21.70 -0.61 -12.21
C LEU A 284 20.58 -1.17 -13.10
N LEU A 285 20.85 -2.23 -13.86
CA LEU A 285 19.85 -2.92 -14.67
C LEU A 285 18.67 -3.39 -13.81
N PHE A 286 18.95 -4.07 -12.69
CA PHE A 286 17.94 -4.51 -11.74
C PHE A 286 17.10 -3.34 -11.23
N LEU A 287 17.76 -2.28 -10.74
CA LEU A 287 17.08 -1.09 -10.22
C LEU A 287 16.21 -0.38 -11.27
N ILE A 288 16.65 -0.30 -12.52
CA ILE A 288 15.85 0.25 -13.63
C ILE A 288 14.59 -0.56 -13.84
N PHE A 289 14.70 -1.90 -13.91
CA PHE A 289 13.52 -2.74 -14.14
C PHE A 289 12.50 -2.64 -13.00
N VAL A 290 12.92 -2.75 -11.74
CA VAL A 290 11.98 -2.73 -10.62
C VAL A 290 11.37 -1.35 -10.32
N ASN A 291 12.00 -0.27 -10.78
CA ASN A 291 11.50 1.10 -10.58
C ASN A 291 10.77 1.66 -11.80
N LEU A 292 11.36 1.55 -12.99
CA LEU A 292 10.85 2.24 -14.17
C LEU A 292 9.92 1.38 -15.01
N ALA A 293 10.14 0.06 -15.09
CA ALA A 293 9.30 -0.80 -15.91
C ALA A 293 7.84 -0.85 -15.41
N PRO A 294 7.52 -0.95 -14.09
CA PRO A 294 6.14 -0.90 -13.64
C PRO A 294 5.43 0.41 -14.03
N ILE A 295 6.13 1.56 -13.95
CA ILE A 295 5.59 2.86 -14.33
C ILE A 295 5.37 2.95 -15.84
N ALA A 296 6.33 2.45 -16.63
CA ALA A 296 6.21 2.39 -18.09
C ALA A 296 5.03 1.51 -18.52
N LEU A 297 4.86 0.35 -17.90
CA LEU A 297 3.72 -0.54 -18.15
C LEU A 297 2.39 0.14 -17.79
N MET A 298 2.32 0.86 -16.67
CA MET A 298 1.13 1.63 -16.29
C MET A 298 0.82 2.74 -17.31
N PHE A 299 1.84 3.46 -17.75
CA PHE A 299 1.71 4.48 -18.79
C PHE A 299 1.21 3.86 -20.10
N LEU A 300 1.82 2.75 -20.53
CA LEU A 300 1.42 2.03 -21.73
C LEU A 300 -0.02 1.52 -21.64
N THR A 301 -0.44 1.01 -20.47
CA THR A 301 -1.83 0.61 -20.24
C THR A 301 -2.77 1.79 -20.46
N SER A 302 -2.50 2.95 -19.86
CA SER A 302 -3.30 4.15 -20.06
C SER A 302 -3.35 4.59 -21.55
N MET A 303 -2.21 4.53 -22.23
CA MET A 303 -2.09 4.89 -23.64
C MET A 303 -2.86 3.92 -24.56
N LEU A 304 -2.77 2.62 -24.31
CA LEU A 304 -3.39 1.59 -25.16
C LEU A 304 -4.91 1.47 -24.91
N THR A 305 -5.36 1.69 -23.68
CA THR A 305 -6.75 1.47 -23.29
C THR A 305 -7.56 2.75 -23.14
N GLY A 306 -6.93 3.94 -23.14
CA GLY A 306 -7.60 5.20 -22.81
C GLY A 306 -8.05 5.28 -21.34
N SER A 307 -7.48 4.46 -20.46
CA SER A 307 -7.87 4.38 -19.04
C SER A 307 -7.30 5.53 -18.22
N LYS A 308 -8.11 6.07 -17.29
CA LYS A 308 -7.70 7.10 -16.34
C LYS A 308 -7.02 6.47 -15.13
N ILE A 309 -5.71 6.67 -14.98
CA ILE A 309 -4.96 6.19 -13.82
C ILE A 309 -5.14 7.15 -12.64
N ARG A 310 -5.54 6.61 -11.48
CA ARG A 310 -5.64 7.40 -10.25
C ARG A 310 -4.28 7.55 -9.59
N THR A 311 -3.98 8.75 -9.16
CA THR A 311 -2.67 9.14 -8.60
C THR A 311 -2.24 8.24 -7.43
N MET A 312 -3.14 7.95 -6.49
CA MET A 312 -2.87 7.10 -5.32
C MET A 312 -2.55 5.63 -5.64
N TRP A 313 -2.88 5.17 -6.85
CA TRP A 313 -2.54 3.80 -7.26
C TRP A 313 -1.04 3.60 -7.41
N MET A 314 -0.28 4.69 -7.53
CA MET A 314 1.16 4.68 -7.71
C MET A 314 1.94 4.59 -6.38
N THR A 315 1.27 4.46 -5.25
CA THR A 315 1.90 4.44 -3.93
C THR A 315 3.12 3.49 -3.82
N PRO A 316 3.09 2.20 -4.22
CA PRO A 316 4.26 1.33 -4.07
C PRO A 316 5.33 1.53 -5.15
N PHE A 317 5.02 2.20 -6.26
CA PHE A 317 5.89 2.28 -7.43
C PHE A 317 7.17 3.09 -7.20
N TYR A 318 7.18 3.98 -6.19
CA TYR A 318 8.32 4.85 -5.86
C TYR A 318 9.16 4.33 -4.70
N LEU A 319 8.83 3.16 -4.15
CA LEU A 319 9.44 2.66 -2.91
C LEU A 319 10.97 2.48 -3.01
N PHE A 320 11.48 2.17 -4.20
CA PHE A 320 12.91 2.01 -4.45
C PHE A 320 13.55 3.16 -5.23
N PHE A 321 12.83 4.26 -5.47
CA PHE A 321 13.36 5.43 -6.18
C PHE A 321 14.55 6.04 -5.46
N GLY A 322 14.51 6.11 -4.13
CA GLY A 322 15.65 6.57 -3.33
C GLY A 322 16.90 5.74 -3.59
N VAL A 323 16.75 4.41 -3.65
CA VAL A 323 17.87 3.49 -3.96
C VAL A 323 18.38 3.71 -5.38
N LEU A 324 17.49 3.85 -6.36
CA LEU A 324 17.87 4.11 -7.76
C LEU A 324 18.66 5.41 -7.91
N ILE A 325 18.14 6.52 -7.36
CA ILE A 325 18.78 7.84 -7.46
C ILE A 325 20.13 7.86 -6.74
N VAL A 326 20.19 7.31 -5.53
CA VAL A 326 21.46 7.22 -4.79
C VAL A 326 22.45 6.33 -5.55
N TYR A 327 22.02 5.24 -6.16
CA TYR A 327 22.90 4.38 -6.94
C TYR A 327 23.49 5.09 -8.17
N ILE A 328 22.67 5.82 -8.92
CA ILE A 328 23.11 6.56 -10.11
C ILE A 328 24.13 7.65 -9.73
N PHE A 329 23.93 8.32 -8.61
CA PHE A 329 24.72 9.48 -8.22
C PHE A 329 25.69 9.23 -7.06
N GLN A 330 25.91 7.99 -6.60
CA GLN A 330 26.73 7.68 -5.41
C GLN A 330 28.13 8.29 -5.44
N ALA A 331 28.78 8.35 -6.60
CA ALA A 331 30.11 8.96 -6.77
C ALA A 331 30.11 10.50 -6.68
N GLN A 332 28.95 11.14 -6.84
CA GLN A 332 28.76 12.61 -6.78
C GLN A 332 28.11 13.08 -5.49
N ILE A 333 27.66 12.15 -4.62
CA ILE A 333 27.12 12.49 -3.31
C ILE A 333 28.22 13.13 -2.48
N ASN A 334 27.99 14.36 -2.06
CA ASN A 334 28.92 15.11 -1.26
C ASN A 334 28.50 15.10 0.21
N LEU A 335 29.21 14.37 1.04
CA LEU A 335 28.94 14.32 2.48
C LEU A 335 29.02 15.70 3.17
N LYS A 336 29.77 16.69 2.57
CA LYS A 336 29.75 18.09 3.04
C LYS A 336 28.43 18.81 2.75
N SER A 337 27.68 18.39 1.71
CA SER A 337 26.35 18.92 1.38
C SER A 337 25.22 18.24 2.14
N LEU A 338 25.55 17.23 2.95
CA LEU A 338 24.58 16.44 3.68
C LEU A 338 23.75 17.30 4.66
N ASN A 339 24.32 18.38 5.20
CA ASN A 339 23.61 19.31 6.10
C ASN A 339 22.37 19.92 5.41
N ARG A 340 22.47 20.32 4.14
CA ARG A 340 21.31 20.87 3.39
C ARG A 340 20.23 19.83 3.16
N PHE A 341 20.64 18.63 2.76
CA PHE A 341 19.72 17.49 2.61
C PHE A 341 19.00 17.18 3.93
N ILE A 342 19.76 17.09 5.03
CA ILE A 342 19.18 16.84 6.37
C ILE A 342 18.25 17.96 6.78
N SER A 343 18.58 19.24 6.50
CA SER A 343 17.68 20.36 6.80
C SER A 343 16.35 20.24 6.05
N VAL A 344 16.37 19.92 4.75
CA VAL A 344 15.14 19.73 3.97
C VAL A 344 14.38 18.51 4.47
N PHE A 345 15.07 17.39 4.76
CA PHE A 345 14.46 16.22 5.35
C PHE A 345 13.74 16.54 6.66
N ILE A 346 14.38 17.24 7.60
CA ILE A 346 13.79 17.60 8.89
C ILE A 346 12.57 18.51 8.69
N ILE A 347 12.66 19.48 7.77
CA ILE A 347 11.53 20.35 7.45
C ILE A 347 10.34 19.53 6.97
N LEU A 348 10.52 18.62 6.01
CA LEU A 348 9.45 17.77 5.49
C LEU A 348 8.91 16.81 6.55
N PHE A 349 9.80 16.21 7.34
CA PHE A 349 9.46 15.24 8.37
C PHE A 349 8.62 15.85 9.51
N ILE A 350 8.86 17.12 9.85
CA ILE A 350 8.07 17.86 10.84
C ILE A 350 6.82 18.48 10.20
N PHE A 351 6.95 19.04 9.00
CA PHE A 351 5.86 19.72 8.31
C PHE A 351 4.72 18.79 7.95
N SER A 352 5.00 17.58 7.48
CA SER A 352 3.98 16.61 7.03
C SER A 352 2.95 16.27 8.14
N PRO A 353 3.34 15.81 9.35
CA PRO A 353 2.39 15.54 10.43
C PRO A 353 1.72 16.80 10.97
N PHE A 354 2.43 17.97 10.97
CA PHE A 354 1.83 19.25 11.32
C PHE A 354 0.72 19.64 10.32
N ALA A 355 0.98 19.56 9.03
CA ALA A 355 0.01 19.84 7.97
C ALA A 355 -1.19 18.89 8.06
N TYR A 356 -0.96 17.60 8.32
CA TYR A 356 -2.02 16.62 8.56
C TYR A 356 -2.88 17.03 9.74
N SER A 357 -2.28 17.33 10.91
CA SER A 357 -2.99 17.77 12.10
C SER A 357 -3.82 19.02 11.84
N TYR A 358 -3.21 20.02 11.19
CA TYR A 358 -3.89 21.28 10.87
C TYR A 358 -5.13 21.04 10.01
N ILE A 359 -5.00 20.28 8.92
CA ILE A 359 -6.12 19.93 8.04
C ILE A 359 -7.16 19.10 8.79
N SER A 360 -6.72 18.17 9.62
CA SER A 360 -7.60 17.28 10.38
C SER A 360 -8.43 18.05 11.41
N ILE A 361 -7.90 19.09 12.01
CA ILE A 361 -8.60 19.90 13.02
C ILE A 361 -9.47 20.99 12.38
N THR A 362 -8.98 21.63 11.30
CA THR A 362 -9.61 22.83 10.76
C THR A 362 -10.66 22.54 9.69
N LYS A 363 -10.43 21.52 8.83
CA LYS A 363 -11.38 21.13 7.79
C LYS A 363 -12.52 20.33 8.42
N LYS A 364 -13.75 20.80 8.26
CA LYS A 364 -14.98 20.15 8.73
C LYS A 364 -15.56 19.22 7.67
N ASP A 365 -16.52 18.39 8.08
CA ASP A 365 -17.29 17.48 7.23
C ASP A 365 -16.44 16.42 6.50
N LYS A 366 -15.35 15.99 7.14
CA LYS A 366 -14.55 14.84 6.69
C LYS A 366 -15.18 13.52 7.15
N ARG A 367 -14.87 12.45 6.47
CA ARG A 367 -15.23 11.09 6.92
C ARG A 367 -14.71 10.78 8.33
N THR A 368 -13.53 11.30 8.67
CA THR A 368 -12.92 11.14 10.00
C THR A 368 -13.59 11.99 11.10
N ASP A 369 -14.57 12.84 10.76
CA ASP A 369 -15.38 13.59 11.74
C ASP A 369 -16.72 12.89 12.04
N TYR A 370 -17.02 11.78 11.35
CA TYR A 370 -18.26 11.04 11.51
C TYR A 370 -18.40 10.49 12.95
N PRO A 371 -19.53 10.71 13.63
CA PRO A 371 -19.71 10.32 15.02
C PRO A 371 -20.12 8.84 15.15
N GLY A 372 -19.33 7.92 14.54
CA GLY A 372 -19.67 6.50 14.43
C GLY A 372 -19.90 5.83 15.77
N LYS A 373 -19.04 6.12 16.76
CA LYS A 373 -19.17 5.57 18.12
C LYS A 373 -20.46 6.02 18.82
N GLN A 374 -20.80 7.31 18.70
CA GLN A 374 -22.03 7.86 19.31
C GLN A 374 -23.29 7.27 18.66
N ILE A 375 -23.26 7.10 17.33
CA ILE A 375 -24.37 6.48 16.58
C ILE A 375 -24.52 5.02 17.02
N ALA A 376 -23.44 4.26 17.11
CA ALA A 376 -23.49 2.87 17.57
C ALA A 376 -24.08 2.74 19.01
N ILE A 377 -23.70 3.65 19.91
CA ILE A 377 -24.27 3.68 21.27
C ILE A 377 -25.78 3.94 21.24
N LYS A 378 -26.24 4.92 20.45
CA LYS A 378 -27.67 5.23 20.30
C LYS A 378 -28.43 4.06 19.68
N THR A 379 -27.88 3.47 18.63
CA THR A 379 -28.45 2.30 17.95
C THR A 379 -28.60 1.11 18.92
N GLN A 380 -27.56 0.81 19.70
CA GLN A 380 -27.63 -0.25 20.72
C GLN A 380 -28.68 0.05 21.79
N TYR A 381 -28.75 1.31 22.24
CA TYR A 381 -29.75 1.70 23.22
C TYR A 381 -31.18 1.53 22.68
N SER A 382 -31.48 2.01 21.48
CA SER A 382 -32.79 1.83 20.83
C SER A 382 -33.13 0.35 20.63
N TRP A 383 -32.16 -0.45 20.15
CA TRP A 383 -32.37 -1.90 19.99
C TRP A 383 -32.78 -2.59 21.29
N ASN A 384 -32.13 -2.27 22.40
CA ASN A 384 -32.36 -2.88 23.69
C ASN A 384 -33.73 -2.51 24.31
N GLN A 385 -34.46 -1.49 23.78
CA GLN A 385 -35.83 -1.19 24.26
C GLN A 385 -36.81 -2.27 23.82
N ASP A 386 -36.62 -2.79 22.58
CA ASP A 386 -37.58 -3.71 21.96
C ASP A 386 -37.08 -5.15 21.89
N HIS A 387 -35.75 -5.36 22.07
CA HIS A 387 -35.11 -6.66 21.87
C HIS A 387 -34.13 -7.00 22.99
N LYS A 388 -34.07 -8.28 23.36
CA LYS A 388 -33.12 -8.80 24.34
C LYS A 388 -31.87 -9.42 23.72
N GLU A 389 -31.93 -9.78 22.46
CA GLU A 389 -30.88 -10.42 21.71
C GLU A 389 -29.83 -9.40 21.26
N PHE A 390 -28.58 -9.83 21.10
CA PHE A 390 -27.53 -8.97 20.57
C PHE A 390 -27.70 -8.76 19.06
N ILE A 391 -27.41 -7.55 18.58
CA ILE A 391 -27.29 -7.29 17.14
C ILE A 391 -26.12 -8.13 16.62
N ASN A 392 -26.37 -9.06 15.69
CA ASN A 392 -25.33 -9.90 15.07
C ASN A 392 -25.20 -9.71 13.56
N VAL A 393 -26.12 -8.97 12.93
CA VAL A 393 -26.10 -8.64 11.51
C VAL A 393 -26.34 -7.15 11.30
N VAL A 394 -25.60 -6.55 10.36
CA VAL A 394 -25.87 -5.20 9.82
C VAL A 394 -25.92 -5.25 8.30
N LEU A 395 -26.93 -4.57 7.72
CA LEU A 395 -27.15 -4.44 6.29
C LEU A 395 -27.14 -2.95 5.91
N GLY A 396 -26.60 -2.63 4.76
CA GLY A 396 -26.50 -1.26 4.25
C GLY A 396 -25.19 -1.04 3.48
N ASP A 397 -24.90 0.22 3.14
CA ASP A 397 -23.62 0.52 2.50
C ASP A 397 -22.42 0.30 3.43
N GLU A 398 -21.24 0.14 2.87
CA GLU A 398 -20.03 -0.18 3.59
C GLU A 398 -19.61 0.90 4.61
N TRP A 399 -20.01 2.16 4.38
CA TRP A 399 -19.64 3.25 5.29
C TRP A 399 -20.53 3.26 6.54
N TYR A 400 -21.84 3.37 6.36
CA TYR A 400 -22.77 3.52 7.51
C TYR A 400 -22.93 2.21 8.27
N ALA A 401 -23.23 1.11 7.58
CA ALA A 401 -23.35 -0.20 8.20
C ALA A 401 -21.97 -0.72 8.71
N GLY A 402 -20.88 -0.39 8.01
CA GLY A 402 -19.53 -0.69 8.44
C GLY A 402 -19.13 0.01 9.74
N ASN A 403 -19.52 1.28 9.93
CA ASN A 403 -19.30 1.97 11.22
C ASN A 403 -20.07 1.30 12.36
N LEU A 404 -21.28 0.80 12.13
CA LEU A 404 -22.01 0.03 13.15
C LEU A 404 -21.33 -1.30 13.43
N SER A 405 -20.95 -2.05 12.39
CA SER A 405 -20.19 -3.30 12.55
C SER A 405 -18.90 -3.08 13.36
N TYR A 406 -18.20 -1.97 13.12
CA TYR A 406 -16.95 -1.64 13.80
C TYR A 406 -17.17 -1.25 15.27
N HIS A 407 -18.13 -0.35 15.56
CA HIS A 407 -18.28 0.26 16.88
C HIS A 407 -19.20 -0.51 17.85
N LEU A 408 -20.12 -1.35 17.35
CA LEU A 408 -20.96 -2.18 18.19
C LEU A 408 -20.14 -3.28 18.87
N LYS A 409 -20.34 -3.46 20.18
CA LYS A 409 -19.58 -4.44 20.99
C LYS A 409 -19.77 -5.90 20.52
N SER A 410 -20.94 -6.21 19.95
CA SER A 410 -21.25 -7.52 19.40
C SER A 410 -20.49 -7.86 18.12
N ARG A 411 -19.80 -6.89 17.48
CA ARG A 411 -19.14 -7.08 16.18
C ARG A 411 -20.07 -7.71 15.15
N PRO A 412 -21.23 -7.10 14.85
CA PRO A 412 -22.17 -7.70 13.91
C PRO A 412 -21.54 -7.85 12.52
N VAL A 413 -21.86 -8.95 11.86
CA VAL A 413 -21.40 -9.25 10.51
C VAL A 413 -22.06 -8.28 9.54
N TRP A 414 -21.26 -7.64 8.67
CA TRP A 414 -21.77 -6.87 7.55
C TRP A 414 -22.12 -7.80 6.38
N GLU A 415 -23.37 -7.82 5.95
CA GLU A 415 -23.84 -8.70 4.87
C GLU A 415 -24.20 -7.96 3.58
N GLY A 416 -23.74 -6.70 3.44
CA GLY A 416 -23.90 -5.94 2.22
C GLY A 416 -25.21 -5.17 2.14
N ILE A 417 -25.62 -4.85 0.91
CA ILE A 417 -26.80 -4.04 0.63
C ILE A 417 -28.08 -4.75 1.07
N ILE A 418 -29.05 -3.98 1.52
CA ILE A 418 -30.37 -4.46 1.96
C ILE A 418 -31.11 -5.09 0.79
N THR A 419 -31.52 -6.36 0.97
CA THR A 419 -32.41 -7.07 0.05
C THR A 419 -33.53 -7.75 0.83
N LYS A 420 -34.67 -8.02 0.18
CA LYS A 420 -35.81 -8.72 0.82
C LYS A 420 -35.42 -10.08 1.36
N ASP A 421 -34.61 -10.84 0.63
CA ASP A 421 -34.18 -12.19 1.03
C ASP A 421 -33.31 -12.14 2.29
N LYS A 422 -32.39 -11.15 2.39
CA LYS A 422 -31.58 -10.97 3.60
C LYS A 422 -32.42 -10.55 4.80
N LEU A 423 -33.39 -9.64 4.63
CA LEU A 423 -34.32 -9.28 5.70
C LEU A 423 -35.15 -10.46 6.15
N ASN A 424 -35.66 -11.26 5.23
CA ASN A 424 -36.44 -12.47 5.54
C ASN A 424 -35.62 -13.56 6.25
N SER A 425 -34.29 -13.52 6.13
CA SER A 425 -33.38 -14.44 6.83
C SER A 425 -33.12 -14.07 8.30
N LEU A 426 -33.54 -12.88 8.71
CA LEU A 426 -33.37 -12.39 10.09
C LEU A 426 -34.60 -12.76 10.94
N SER A 427 -34.36 -13.24 12.16
CA SER A 427 -35.44 -13.52 13.12
C SER A 427 -36.10 -12.25 13.64
N LYS A 428 -35.29 -11.20 13.82
CA LYS A 428 -35.71 -9.86 14.26
C LYS A 428 -34.84 -8.82 13.56
N PHE A 429 -35.42 -7.71 13.14
CA PHE A 429 -34.69 -6.60 12.57
C PHE A 429 -35.38 -5.25 12.78
N THR A 430 -34.59 -4.19 12.76
CA THR A 430 -35.05 -2.79 12.73
C THR A 430 -34.27 -2.05 11.67
N CYS A 431 -34.97 -1.29 10.83
CA CYS A 431 -34.34 -0.46 9.79
C CYS A 431 -34.51 1.01 10.13
N ILE A 432 -33.42 1.76 10.04
CA ILE A 432 -33.35 3.22 10.21
C ILE A 432 -32.66 3.76 8.97
N ASP A 433 -33.34 4.62 8.23
CA ASP A 433 -32.89 5.12 6.93
C ASP A 433 -32.48 3.96 5.98
N ASN A 434 -31.23 3.96 5.52
CA ASN A 434 -30.67 2.95 4.61
C ASN A 434 -29.84 1.88 5.33
N ILE A 435 -30.05 1.66 6.61
CA ILE A 435 -29.36 0.63 7.41
C ILE A 435 -30.40 -0.22 8.11
N CYS A 436 -30.21 -1.54 8.08
CA CYS A 436 -30.95 -2.47 8.90
C CYS A 436 -29.98 -3.20 9.83
N ILE A 437 -30.38 -3.28 11.08
CA ILE A 437 -29.70 -4.07 12.12
C ILE A 437 -30.60 -5.23 12.50
N GLY A 438 -30.02 -6.36 12.82
CA GLY A 438 -30.83 -7.52 13.11
C GLY A 438 -30.11 -8.61 13.90
N TYR A 439 -30.91 -9.64 14.19
CA TYR A 439 -30.51 -10.88 14.82
C TYR A 439 -30.99 -12.07 13.98
N ARG A 440 -30.11 -13.04 13.77
CA ARG A 440 -30.38 -14.29 13.06
C ARG A 440 -30.44 -15.45 14.02
#